data_a4973e76afec0941cef74e4a916372e3
#
_entry.id   a4973e76afec0941cef74e4a916372e3
#
_cell.length_a   1.000
_cell.length_b   1.000
_cell.length_c   1.000
_cell.angle_alpha   90.00
_cell.angle_beta   90.00
_cell.angle_gamma   90.00
#
_symmetry.space_group_name_H-M   'P 1'
#
loop_
_entity.id
_entity.type
_entity.pdbx_description
1 polymer ?
#
loop_
_entity_poly.entity_id
_entity_poly.type
_entity_poly.pdbx_seq_one_letter_code
_entity_poly.pdbx_strand_id
1 'polypeptide(L)'
;MIFYPVDRCSGRIFALLTTLNGTLSWVTRGLQAAAKQGWLPEKTAEENRNGVPAILLMVFFLMGAIPILTGMDLTLISNMGVGTDMVTEFMVLLACWRLPDIFPEEYQKSAFCMKKRTLHILLFFIGILMIGTSYVNLSDLTVPAAIACGIYILVMFVYTQVRYPYVKAKQEKKEDK
;
A
#
# COMPACT_ATOMS: atom_id res chain seq x y z
N MET A 1 17.24 23.21 36.92
CA MET A 1 17.30 21.94 36.13
C MET A 1 16.00 21.73 35.37
N ILE A 2 15.77 22.56 34.30
CA ILE A 2 14.49 22.66 33.55
C ILE A 2 14.74 22.46 32.07
N PHE A 3 15.51 21.41 31.70
CA PHE A 3 15.82 21.14 30.30
C PHE A 3 15.15 19.88 29.70
N TYR A 4 14.25 19.22 30.45
CA TYR A 4 13.73 17.88 30.06
C TYR A 4 12.50 17.82 29.14
N PRO A 5 11.64 18.81 28.95
CA PRO A 5 10.48 18.64 28.07
C PRO A 5 10.75 18.94 26.59
N VAL A 6 11.70 19.84 26.28
CA VAL A 6 11.98 20.27 24.90
C VAL A 6 12.66 19.16 24.11
N ASP A 7 13.61 18.43 24.69
CA ASP A 7 14.33 17.36 24.00
C ASP A 7 13.46 16.17 23.65
N ARG A 8 12.48 15.83 24.49
CA ARG A 8 11.53 14.75 24.20
C ARG A 8 10.55 15.11 23.09
N CYS A 9 10.10 16.36 23.02
CA CYS A 9 9.23 16.82 21.94
C CYS A 9 9.98 16.88 20.63
N SER A 10 11.20 17.39 20.60
CA SER A 10 12.05 17.43 19.41
C SER A 10 12.31 16.05 18.84
N GLY A 11 12.67 15.09 19.67
CA GLY A 11 12.91 13.71 19.22
C GLY A 11 11.68 13.05 18.60
N ARG A 12 10.50 13.27 19.17
CA ARG A 12 9.24 12.75 18.61
C ARG A 12 8.88 13.39 17.28
N ILE A 13 9.07 14.70 17.14
CA ILE A 13 8.82 15.44 15.90
C ILE A 13 9.76 14.95 14.80
N PHE A 14 11.07 14.80 15.09
CA PHE A 14 12.04 14.27 14.13
C PHE A 14 11.71 12.83 13.72
N ALA A 15 11.31 11.97 14.66
CA ALA A 15 10.91 10.60 14.34
C ALA A 15 9.68 10.58 13.41
N LEU A 16 8.66 11.39 13.68
CA LEU A 16 7.47 11.51 12.83
C LEU A 16 7.80 12.04 11.44
N LEU A 17 8.63 13.08 11.35
CA LEU A 17 9.06 13.65 10.05
C LEU A 17 9.84 12.65 9.24
N THR A 18 10.74 11.89 9.86
CA THR A 18 11.54 10.87 9.18
C THR A 18 10.66 9.73 8.66
N THR A 19 9.72 9.26 9.49
CA THR A 19 8.76 8.22 9.10
C THR A 19 7.87 8.70 7.97
N LEU A 20 7.34 9.92 8.07
CA LEU A 20 6.50 10.52 7.03
C LEU A 20 7.24 10.64 5.70
N ASN A 21 8.48 11.14 5.72
CA ASN A 21 9.30 11.26 4.53
C ASN A 21 9.61 9.89 3.90
N GLY A 22 9.95 8.90 4.71
CA GLY A 22 10.17 7.53 4.25
C GLY A 22 8.94 6.92 3.60
N THR A 23 7.79 7.05 4.26
CA THR A 23 6.50 6.53 3.75
C THR A 23 6.08 7.21 2.45
N LEU A 24 6.14 8.55 2.38
CA LEU A 24 5.82 9.29 1.17
C LEU A 24 6.73 8.90 0.01
N SER A 25 8.03 8.74 0.25
CA SER A 25 8.99 8.35 -0.77
C SER A 25 8.72 6.93 -1.29
N TRP A 26 8.38 5.99 -0.42
CA TRP A 26 8.11 4.62 -0.80
C TRP A 26 6.79 4.48 -1.58
N VAL A 27 5.71 5.07 -1.07
CA VAL A 27 4.37 4.98 -1.68
C VAL A 27 4.34 5.70 -3.03
N THR A 28 4.94 6.88 -3.14
CA THR A 28 4.95 7.63 -4.41
C THR A 28 5.73 6.91 -5.50
N ARG A 29 6.83 6.24 -5.18
CA ARG A 29 7.61 5.44 -6.15
C ARG A 29 6.82 4.21 -6.64
N GLY A 30 6.11 3.52 -5.74
CA GLY A 30 5.24 2.40 -6.11
C GLY A 30 4.13 2.83 -7.08
N LEU A 31 3.44 3.94 -6.77
CA LEU A 31 2.39 4.49 -7.64
C LEU A 31 2.94 5.04 -8.95
N GLN A 32 4.12 5.62 -8.95
CA GLN A 32 4.81 6.05 -10.17
C GLN A 32 5.12 4.86 -11.08
N ALA A 33 5.58 3.75 -10.53
CA ALA A 33 5.80 2.51 -11.29
C ALA A 33 4.48 1.98 -11.88
N ALA A 34 3.40 1.98 -11.11
CA ALA A 34 2.06 1.61 -11.59
C ALA A 34 1.58 2.54 -12.71
N ALA A 35 1.82 3.86 -12.62
CA ALA A 35 1.48 4.81 -13.67
C ALA A 35 2.29 4.58 -14.96
N LYS A 36 3.59 4.29 -14.85
CA LYS A 36 4.46 3.92 -15.99
C LYS A 36 3.98 2.62 -16.67
N GLN A 37 3.39 1.70 -15.92
CA GLN A 37 2.78 0.47 -16.45
C GLN A 37 1.42 0.71 -17.10
N GLY A 38 0.77 1.85 -16.89
CA GLY A 38 -0.53 2.20 -17.47
C GLY A 38 -1.73 2.01 -16.54
N TRP A 39 -1.52 1.65 -15.26
CA TRP A 39 -2.59 1.55 -14.28
C TRP A 39 -3.17 2.92 -13.90
N LEU A 40 -2.35 3.95 -13.86
CA LEU A 40 -2.74 5.34 -13.60
C LEU A 40 -2.51 6.19 -14.87
N PRO A 41 -3.09 7.39 -14.94
CA PRO A 41 -2.81 8.34 -16.01
C PRO A 41 -1.30 8.65 -16.10
N GLU A 42 -0.73 8.65 -17.30
CA GLU A 42 0.72 8.84 -17.50
C GLU A 42 1.23 10.16 -16.93
N LYS A 43 0.42 11.19 -16.95
CA LYS A 43 0.75 12.51 -16.35
C LYS A 43 1.11 12.44 -14.87
N THR A 44 0.59 11.44 -14.13
CA THR A 44 0.92 11.26 -12.72
C THR A 44 2.32 10.67 -12.51
N ALA A 45 2.91 10.10 -13.54
CA ALA A 45 4.26 9.54 -13.51
C ALA A 45 5.35 10.59 -13.83
N GLU A 46 4.96 11.80 -14.28
CA GLU A 46 5.90 12.84 -14.63
C GLU A 46 6.71 13.29 -13.41
N GLU A 47 8.03 13.33 -13.61
CA GLU A 47 8.98 13.74 -12.59
C GLU A 47 9.30 15.23 -12.76
N ASN A 48 9.36 15.95 -11.66
CA ASN A 48 9.88 17.30 -11.62
C ASN A 48 11.42 17.27 -11.86
N ARG A 49 12.04 18.43 -12.06
CA ARG A 49 13.51 18.59 -12.24
C ARG A 49 14.35 17.86 -11.18
N ASN A 50 13.78 17.58 -10.02
CA ASN A 50 14.43 16.88 -8.90
C ASN A 50 14.13 15.37 -8.87
N GLY A 51 13.53 14.78 -9.91
CA GLY A 51 13.22 13.35 -9.97
C GLY A 51 12.06 12.93 -9.05
N VAL A 52 11.19 13.87 -8.66
CA VAL A 52 10.09 13.64 -7.72
C VAL A 52 8.75 13.74 -8.45
N PRO A 53 7.82 12.78 -8.30
CA PRO A 53 6.49 12.83 -8.88
C PRO A 53 5.59 13.81 -8.13
N ALA A 54 5.67 15.10 -8.51
CA ALA A 54 5.03 16.21 -7.80
C ALA A 54 3.50 16.06 -7.75
N ILE A 55 2.88 15.55 -8.80
CA ILE A 55 1.42 15.36 -8.86
C ILE A 55 0.97 14.34 -7.81
N LEU A 56 1.68 13.22 -7.68
CA LEU A 56 1.37 12.19 -6.67
C LEU A 56 1.54 12.73 -5.25
N LEU A 57 2.62 13.47 -5.00
CA LEU A 57 2.83 14.12 -3.70
C LEU A 57 1.72 15.11 -3.35
N MET A 58 1.27 15.92 -4.33
CA MET A 58 0.17 16.86 -4.13
C MET A 58 -1.13 16.13 -3.78
N VAL A 59 -1.43 15.02 -4.47
CA VAL A 59 -2.61 14.19 -4.17
C VAL A 59 -2.52 13.63 -2.76
N PHE A 60 -1.39 13.08 -2.34
CA PHE A 60 -1.21 12.59 -0.97
C PHE A 60 -1.32 13.68 0.08
N PHE A 61 -0.75 14.85 -0.19
CA PHE A 61 -0.87 16.00 0.70
C PHE A 61 -2.34 16.40 0.90
N LEU A 62 -3.10 16.50 -0.17
CA LEU A 62 -4.52 16.83 -0.12
C LEU A 62 -5.32 15.74 0.61
N MET A 63 -5.06 14.46 0.33
CA MET A 63 -5.72 13.35 1.02
C MET A 63 -5.44 13.34 2.53
N GLY A 64 -4.23 13.71 2.95
CA GLY A 64 -3.89 13.84 4.36
C GLY A 64 -4.43 15.11 5.02
N ALA A 65 -4.51 16.21 4.28
CA ALA A 65 -5.00 17.47 4.80
C ALA A 65 -6.53 17.48 5.05
N ILE A 66 -7.31 16.81 4.18
CA ILE A 66 -8.79 16.78 4.28
C ILE A 66 -9.26 16.25 5.64
N PRO A 67 -8.82 15.07 6.14
CA PRO A 67 -9.23 14.59 7.45
C PRO A 67 -8.87 15.52 8.61
N ILE A 68 -7.71 16.17 8.51
CA ILE A 68 -7.25 17.13 9.53
C ILE A 68 -8.18 18.36 9.56
N LEU A 69 -8.50 18.90 8.38
CA LEU A 69 -9.37 20.08 8.27
C LEU A 69 -10.82 19.79 8.64
N THR A 70 -11.29 18.57 8.43
CA THR A 70 -12.65 18.14 8.82
C THR A 70 -12.76 17.74 10.28
N GLY A 71 -11.65 17.70 11.03
CA GLY A 71 -11.63 17.32 12.44
C GLY A 71 -12.01 15.85 12.67
N MET A 72 -11.73 14.97 11.70
CA MET A 72 -11.98 13.53 11.86
C MET A 72 -11.12 12.94 12.98
N ASP A 73 -11.70 12.01 13.74
CA ASP A 73 -10.97 11.31 14.78
C ASP A 73 -9.82 10.47 14.16
N LEU A 74 -8.64 10.62 14.76
CA LEU A 74 -7.43 9.91 14.34
C LEU A 74 -7.61 8.38 14.40
N THR A 75 -8.33 7.90 15.40
CA THR A 75 -8.63 6.46 15.55
C THR A 75 -9.46 5.95 14.38
N LEU A 76 -10.46 6.72 13.96
CA LEU A 76 -11.31 6.37 12.81
C LEU A 76 -10.49 6.30 11.53
N ILE A 77 -9.63 7.29 11.27
CA ILE A 77 -8.75 7.32 10.09
C ILE A 77 -7.80 6.12 10.08
N SER A 78 -7.19 5.83 11.24
CA SER A 78 -6.28 4.70 11.40
C SER A 78 -6.99 3.37 11.12
N ASN A 79 -8.15 3.15 11.71
CA ASN A 79 -8.92 1.91 11.55
C ASN A 79 -9.39 1.71 10.10
N MET A 80 -9.81 2.78 9.41
CA MET A 80 -10.14 2.73 7.99
C MET A 80 -8.91 2.38 7.13
N GLY A 81 -7.75 2.96 7.43
CA GLY A 81 -6.49 2.66 6.76
C GLY A 81 -6.13 1.19 6.91
N VAL A 82 -6.07 0.70 8.13
CA VAL A 82 -5.75 -0.70 8.43
C VAL A 82 -6.76 -1.67 7.78
N GLY A 83 -8.06 -1.35 7.80
CA GLY A 83 -9.10 -2.19 7.20
C GLY A 83 -8.94 -2.36 5.68
N THR A 84 -8.50 -1.31 4.98
CA THR A 84 -8.22 -1.37 3.53
C THR A 84 -6.90 -2.06 3.20
N ASP A 85 -5.89 -1.86 4.04
CA ASP A 85 -4.55 -2.44 3.86
C ASP A 85 -4.58 -3.97 4.00
N MET A 86 -5.37 -4.50 4.92
CA MET A 86 -5.54 -5.94 5.12
C MET A 86 -6.02 -6.69 3.88
N VAL A 87 -6.87 -6.07 3.06
CA VAL A 87 -7.31 -6.68 1.79
C VAL A 87 -6.13 -6.79 0.82
N THR A 88 -5.31 -5.76 0.75
CA THR A 88 -4.11 -5.73 -0.11
C THR A 88 -3.10 -6.78 0.35
N GLU A 89 -2.83 -6.87 1.64
CA GLU A 89 -1.92 -7.86 2.22
C GLU A 89 -2.41 -9.29 1.97
N PHE A 90 -3.71 -9.54 2.08
CA PHE A 90 -4.29 -10.84 1.78
C PHE A 90 -4.12 -11.22 0.30
N MET A 91 -4.29 -10.27 -0.62
CA MET A 91 -4.03 -10.50 -2.05
C MET A 91 -2.55 -10.80 -2.31
N VAL A 92 -1.63 -10.11 -1.63
CA VAL A 92 -0.19 -10.39 -1.71
C VAL A 92 0.14 -11.79 -1.17
N LEU A 93 -0.48 -12.20 -0.07
CA LEU A 93 -0.31 -13.54 0.50
C LEU A 93 -0.76 -14.62 -0.49
N LEU A 94 -1.90 -14.44 -1.17
CA LEU A 94 -2.37 -15.35 -2.22
C LEU A 94 -1.43 -15.39 -3.44
N ALA A 95 -0.88 -14.25 -3.83
CA ALA A 95 0.11 -14.16 -4.89
C ALA A 95 1.40 -14.92 -4.52
N CYS A 96 1.90 -14.71 -3.29
CA CYS A 96 3.07 -15.42 -2.78
C CYS A 96 2.87 -16.94 -2.70
N TRP A 97 1.65 -17.40 -2.44
CA TRP A 97 1.32 -18.83 -2.43
C TRP A 97 1.56 -19.49 -3.80
N ARG A 98 1.25 -18.77 -4.89
CA ARG A 98 1.41 -19.26 -6.28
C ARG A 98 2.77 -18.93 -6.90
N LEU A 99 3.58 -18.11 -6.25
CA LEU A 99 4.85 -17.62 -6.78
C LEU A 99 5.79 -18.75 -7.26
N PRO A 100 6.02 -19.84 -6.49
CA PRO A 100 6.92 -20.92 -6.92
C PRO A 100 6.42 -21.69 -8.15
N ASP A 101 5.10 -21.66 -8.43
CA ASP A 101 4.49 -22.36 -9.54
C ASP A 101 4.49 -21.52 -10.83
N ILE A 102 4.36 -20.20 -10.69
CA ILE A 102 4.29 -19.27 -11.83
C ILE A 102 5.69 -18.90 -12.32
N PHE A 103 6.65 -18.69 -11.39
CA PHE A 103 8.01 -18.26 -11.70
C PHE A 103 9.06 -19.19 -11.07
N PRO A 104 9.15 -20.46 -11.52
CA PRO A 104 10.03 -21.46 -10.87
C PRO A 104 11.52 -21.13 -11.01
N GLU A 105 11.97 -20.59 -12.14
CA GLU A 105 13.39 -20.26 -12.37
C GLU A 105 13.84 -19.05 -11.55
N GLU A 106 13.03 -18.00 -11.50
CA GLU A 106 13.32 -16.78 -10.76
C GLU A 106 13.25 -17.02 -9.25
N TYR A 107 12.31 -17.87 -8.81
CA TYR A 107 12.21 -18.28 -7.43
C TYR A 107 13.47 -19.03 -6.96
N GLN A 108 14.02 -19.93 -7.78
CA GLN A 108 15.26 -20.66 -7.44
C GLN A 108 16.49 -19.77 -7.41
N LYS A 109 16.55 -18.71 -8.21
CA LYS A 109 17.64 -17.72 -8.21
C LYS A 109 17.53 -16.70 -7.09
N SER A 110 16.43 -16.66 -6.37
CA SER A 110 16.21 -15.73 -5.27
C SER A 110 17.12 -16.04 -4.09
N ALA A 111 17.63 -14.99 -3.43
CA ALA A 111 18.45 -15.10 -2.21
C ALA A 111 17.73 -15.81 -1.05
N PHE A 112 16.39 -15.82 -1.04
CA PHE A 112 15.53 -16.48 -0.06
C PHE A 112 14.81 -17.71 -0.63
N CYS A 113 15.48 -18.51 -1.44
CA CYS A 113 14.90 -19.75 -1.97
C CYS A 113 14.65 -20.75 -0.83
N MET A 114 13.38 -20.87 -0.43
CA MET A 114 12.92 -21.86 0.53
C MET A 114 12.27 -23.04 -0.16
N LYS A 115 12.30 -24.25 0.49
CA LYS A 115 11.53 -25.38 -0.02
C LYS A 115 10.04 -25.00 -0.09
N LYS A 116 9.36 -25.33 -1.19
CA LYS A 116 7.94 -25.03 -1.43
C LYS A 116 7.04 -25.37 -0.23
N ARG A 117 7.29 -26.52 0.41
CA ARG A 117 6.54 -26.96 1.60
C ARG A 117 6.73 -26.01 2.80
N THR A 118 7.96 -25.54 3.03
CA THR A 118 8.27 -24.59 4.12
C THR A 118 7.62 -23.25 3.87
N LEU A 119 7.65 -22.77 2.62
CA LEU A 119 6.98 -21.52 2.23
C LEU A 119 5.47 -21.60 2.50
N HIS A 120 4.80 -22.67 2.08
CA HIS A 120 3.36 -22.82 2.29
C HIS A 120 2.99 -22.89 3.78
N ILE A 121 3.79 -23.58 4.60
CA ILE A 121 3.58 -23.63 6.06
C ILE A 121 3.72 -22.21 6.65
N LEU A 122 4.76 -21.48 6.26
CA LEU A 122 4.98 -20.12 6.75
C LEU A 122 3.83 -19.17 6.34
N LEU A 123 3.42 -19.22 5.08
CA LEU A 123 2.29 -18.43 4.57
C LEU A 123 0.97 -18.77 5.26
N PHE A 124 0.76 -20.04 5.60
CA PHE A 124 -0.41 -20.48 6.35
C PHE A 124 -0.44 -19.86 7.76
N PHE A 125 0.69 -19.88 8.49
CA PHE A 125 0.80 -19.23 9.80
C PHE A 125 0.61 -17.71 9.72
N ILE A 126 1.22 -17.06 8.73
CA ILE A 126 1.02 -15.63 8.48
C ILE A 126 -0.46 -15.35 8.20
N GLY A 127 -1.11 -16.17 7.38
CA GLY A 127 -2.54 -16.03 7.07
C GLY A 127 -3.43 -16.14 8.31
N ILE A 128 -3.15 -17.05 9.23
CA ILE A 128 -3.89 -17.14 10.50
C ILE A 128 -3.71 -15.88 11.34
N LEU A 129 -2.47 -15.38 11.46
CA LEU A 129 -2.18 -14.15 12.20
C LEU A 129 -2.90 -12.95 11.56
N MET A 130 -2.89 -12.85 10.23
CA MET A 130 -3.59 -11.80 9.51
C MET A 130 -5.11 -11.85 9.71
N ILE A 131 -5.72 -13.03 9.71
CA ILE A 131 -7.15 -13.18 10.01
C ILE A 131 -7.45 -12.73 11.45
N GLY A 132 -6.59 -13.10 12.41
CA GLY A 132 -6.75 -12.68 13.80
C GLY A 132 -6.66 -11.17 13.98
N THR A 133 -5.65 -10.53 13.40
CA THR A 133 -5.50 -9.06 13.44
C THR A 133 -6.61 -8.35 12.68
N SER A 134 -7.05 -8.88 11.55
CA SER A 134 -8.20 -8.35 10.79
C SER A 134 -9.49 -8.37 11.62
N TYR A 135 -9.73 -9.46 12.35
CA TYR A 135 -10.90 -9.56 13.19
C TYR A 135 -10.93 -8.50 14.30
N VAL A 136 -9.77 -8.29 14.98
CA VAL A 136 -9.66 -7.25 16.01
C VAL A 136 -9.91 -5.85 15.43
N ASN A 137 -9.24 -5.52 14.32
CA ASN A 137 -9.42 -4.20 13.68
C ASN A 137 -10.85 -3.98 13.15
N LEU A 138 -11.49 -5.03 12.63
CA LEU A 138 -12.87 -4.92 12.14
C LEU A 138 -13.89 -4.74 13.28
N SER A 139 -13.59 -5.31 14.45
CA SER A 139 -14.45 -5.16 15.65
C SER A 139 -14.48 -3.73 16.18
N ASP A 140 -13.39 -2.99 15.97
CA ASP A 140 -13.27 -1.59 16.39
C ASP A 140 -13.81 -0.59 15.34
N LEU A 141 -14.20 -1.09 14.16
CA LEU A 141 -14.72 -0.24 13.10
C LEU A 141 -16.20 0.10 13.33
N THR A 142 -16.52 1.39 13.25
CA THR A 142 -17.93 1.82 13.24
C THR A 142 -18.61 1.38 11.93
N VAL A 143 -19.90 1.07 12.01
CA VAL A 143 -20.68 0.60 10.83
C VAL A 143 -20.53 1.52 9.61
N PRO A 144 -20.62 2.88 9.74
CA PRO A 144 -20.40 3.78 8.58
C PRO A 144 -19.01 3.67 7.98
N ALA A 145 -17.98 3.49 8.82
CA ALA A 145 -16.60 3.33 8.36
C ALA A 145 -16.40 2.00 7.61
N ALA A 146 -16.99 0.92 8.10
CA ALA A 146 -16.97 -0.38 7.43
C ALA A 146 -17.63 -0.32 6.04
N ILE A 147 -18.78 0.37 5.93
CA ILE A 147 -19.46 0.59 4.65
C ILE A 147 -18.58 1.41 3.69
N ALA A 148 -17.94 2.48 4.17
CA ALA A 148 -17.05 3.32 3.37
C ALA A 148 -15.85 2.52 2.85
N CYS A 149 -15.22 1.69 3.67
CA CYS A 149 -14.14 0.78 3.26
C CYS A 149 -14.63 -0.23 2.21
N GLY A 150 -15.82 -0.82 2.40
CA GLY A 150 -16.40 -1.75 1.44
C GLY A 150 -16.66 -1.11 0.08
N ILE A 151 -17.21 0.10 0.06
CA ILE A 151 -17.42 0.87 -1.18
C ILE A 151 -16.08 1.17 -1.85
N TYR A 152 -15.08 1.60 -1.09
CA TYR A 152 -13.75 1.87 -1.63
C TYR A 152 -13.13 0.63 -2.30
N ILE A 153 -13.17 -0.52 -1.64
CA ILE A 153 -12.65 -1.78 -2.18
C ILE A 153 -13.38 -2.17 -3.47
N LEU A 154 -14.72 -2.03 -3.49
CA LEU A 154 -15.53 -2.34 -4.65
C LEU A 154 -15.19 -1.41 -5.83
N VAL A 155 -15.07 -0.12 -5.59
CA VAL A 155 -14.68 0.86 -6.62
C VAL A 155 -13.30 0.53 -7.18
N MET A 156 -12.33 0.21 -6.32
CA MET A 156 -10.98 -0.18 -6.75
C MET A 156 -10.98 -1.50 -7.55
N PHE A 157 -11.80 -2.46 -7.16
CA PHE A 157 -11.96 -3.71 -7.90
C PHE A 157 -12.52 -3.46 -9.30
N VAL A 158 -13.61 -2.69 -9.41
CA VAL A 158 -14.20 -2.32 -10.70
C VAL A 158 -13.20 -1.55 -11.56
N TYR A 159 -12.50 -0.58 -10.99
CA TYR A 159 -11.46 0.17 -11.68
C TYR A 159 -10.39 -0.76 -12.27
N THR A 160 -9.92 -1.71 -11.48
CA THR A 160 -8.91 -2.68 -11.89
C THR A 160 -9.41 -3.53 -13.05
N GLN A 161 -10.65 -4.04 -13.00
CA GLN A 161 -11.23 -4.84 -14.08
C GLN A 161 -11.34 -4.05 -15.40
N VAL A 162 -11.78 -2.80 -15.31
CA VAL A 162 -11.93 -1.93 -16.50
C VAL A 162 -10.54 -1.58 -17.07
N ARG A 163 -9.54 -1.38 -16.22
CA ARG A 163 -8.20 -0.95 -16.65
C ARG A 163 -7.31 -2.11 -17.13
N TYR A 164 -7.55 -3.32 -16.66
CA TYR A 164 -6.75 -4.50 -16.94
C TYR A 164 -6.51 -4.76 -18.45
N PRO A 165 -7.53 -4.76 -19.34
CA PRO A 165 -7.32 -5.02 -20.76
C PRO A 165 -6.41 -3.97 -21.42
N TYR A 166 -6.50 -2.71 -20.99
CA TYR A 166 -5.63 -1.64 -21.50
C TYR A 166 -4.16 -1.85 -21.08
N VAL A 167 -3.94 -2.21 -19.81
CA VAL A 167 -2.59 -2.47 -19.29
C VAL A 167 -1.96 -3.67 -19.99
N LYS A 168 -2.72 -4.75 -20.18
CA LYS A 168 -2.27 -5.96 -20.87
C LYS A 168 -1.85 -5.64 -22.32
N ALA A 169 -2.67 -4.93 -23.06
CA ALA A 169 -2.35 -4.52 -24.44
C ALA A 169 -1.12 -3.61 -24.52
N LYS A 170 -0.86 -2.80 -23.49
CA LYS A 170 0.33 -1.95 -23.41
C LYS A 170 1.60 -2.74 -23.10
N GLN A 171 1.50 -3.78 -22.29
CA GLN A 171 2.63 -4.66 -21.97
C GLN A 171 3.04 -5.53 -23.15
N GLU A 172 2.10 -6.15 -23.84
CA GLU A 172 2.35 -6.91 -25.06
C GLU A 172 3.09 -6.08 -26.13
N LYS A 173 2.70 -4.83 -26.35
CA LYS A 173 3.40 -3.91 -27.27
C LYS A 173 4.82 -3.55 -26.84
N LYS A 174 5.20 -3.74 -25.59
CA LYS A 174 6.56 -3.48 -25.11
C LYS A 174 7.47 -4.70 -25.23
N GLU A 175 6.91 -5.91 -25.19
CA GLU A 175 7.64 -7.16 -25.39
C GLU A 175 7.99 -7.39 -26.87
N ASP A 176 7.17 -6.88 -27.78
CA ASP A 176 7.39 -6.96 -29.25
C ASP A 176 8.42 -5.94 -29.79
N LYS A 177 9.02 -5.09 -28.94
CA LYS A 177 10.04 -4.11 -29.30
C LYS A 177 11.40 -4.44 -28.69
#